data_4fcf631fc7d52708d33b3339830fcfb1
#
_entry.id   4fcf631fc7d52708d33b3339830fcfb1
#
_cell.length_a   1.000
_cell.length_b   1.000
_cell.length_c   1.000
_cell.angle_alpha   90.00
_cell.angle_beta   90.00
_cell.angle_gamma   90.00
#
_symmetry.space_group_name_H-M   'P 1'
#
loop_
_entity.id
_entity.type
_entity.pdbx_description
1 polymer ?
#
loop_
_entity_poly.entity_id
_entity_poly.type
_entity_poly.pdbx_seq_one_letter_code
_entity_poly.pdbx_strand_id
1 'polypeptide(L)'
;MKVETILIVGSDSKTRDQVAASLHRAGRTSDQVLDAKMALQFLQVRPDCALVISAVDLPGFNGIALLDSISQEFPAVPVILFSERKTPLRIIEAFRHGAFDFLSLPRDRNILSTVVDASFEHGRMRRQSLAYRRNLEELISERTRKLRVAVTDLERSYDITLEAMGDALDLRDAETQGHSKRVTAYTVALANAMQLTAPELKVIARGAFLHDIGKIAIPDAILLKPGKLTPEEMRIMRKHCQRGYEMVRKIPFLDEAAEIVYAHQESYNGNGYPRGLKGEEIPLGARICAIADTLDAMTSDRPYRKGLPFSQALTEIERCQGTQFDPVIVNVFLSLPMQTWISLRESSGREILSAELFSTAA
;
A
#
# COMPACT_ATOMS: atom_id res chain seq x y z
N MET A 1 -8.22 45.70 -5.31
CA MET A 1 -9.31 44.80 -5.77
C MET A 1 -9.02 44.46 -7.23
N LYS A 2 -8.92 43.15 -7.58
CA LYS A 2 -8.88 42.76 -9.01
C LYS A 2 -10.21 43.12 -9.63
N VAL A 3 -10.17 43.80 -10.76
CA VAL A 3 -11.39 44.14 -11.52
C VAL A 3 -11.99 42.85 -12.06
N GLU A 4 -13.15 42.45 -11.55
CA GLU A 4 -13.88 41.28 -12.04
C GLU A 4 -14.52 41.63 -13.39
N THR A 5 -14.10 40.97 -14.46
CA THR A 5 -14.59 41.20 -15.82
C THR A 5 -15.83 40.34 -16.13
N ILE A 6 -16.81 40.90 -16.80
CA ILE A 6 -18.00 40.19 -17.27
C ILE A 6 -17.87 40.00 -18.79
N LEU A 7 -18.10 38.78 -19.28
CA LEU A 7 -18.16 38.50 -20.71
C LEU A 7 -19.62 38.45 -21.20
N ILE A 8 -19.96 39.25 -22.16
CA ILE A 8 -21.27 39.24 -22.81
C ILE A 8 -21.13 38.52 -24.15
N VAL A 9 -21.95 37.51 -24.40
CA VAL A 9 -21.96 36.70 -25.63
C VAL A 9 -23.30 36.80 -26.33
N GLY A 10 -23.27 37.18 -27.58
CA GLY A 10 -24.51 37.28 -28.37
C GLY A 10 -24.27 37.85 -29.78
N SER A 11 -25.07 37.45 -30.74
CA SER A 11 -24.96 37.92 -32.14
C SER A 11 -25.57 39.29 -32.38
N ASP A 12 -26.65 39.63 -31.65
CA ASP A 12 -27.30 40.93 -31.76
C ASP A 12 -26.52 42.00 -31.01
N SER A 13 -25.95 42.97 -31.75
CA SER A 13 -25.19 44.10 -31.19
C SER A 13 -26.02 44.96 -30.28
N LYS A 14 -27.29 45.23 -30.66
CA LYS A 14 -28.18 46.11 -29.92
C LYS A 14 -28.46 45.58 -28.53
N THR A 15 -28.70 44.28 -28.39
CA THR A 15 -28.92 43.63 -27.11
C THR A 15 -27.64 43.60 -26.27
N ARG A 16 -26.47 43.28 -26.88
CA ARG A 16 -25.19 43.32 -26.18
C ARG A 16 -24.89 44.70 -25.61
N ASP A 17 -25.05 45.77 -26.44
CA ASP A 17 -24.79 47.15 -26.02
C ASP A 17 -25.73 47.61 -24.92
N GLN A 18 -26.98 47.18 -24.94
CA GLN A 18 -27.94 47.45 -23.88
C GLN A 18 -27.58 46.77 -22.56
N VAL A 19 -27.09 45.50 -22.59
CA VAL A 19 -26.59 44.78 -21.41
C VAL A 19 -25.35 45.47 -20.90
N ALA A 20 -24.37 45.76 -21.74
CA ALA A 20 -23.13 46.45 -21.38
C ALA A 20 -23.40 47.83 -20.76
N ALA A 21 -24.30 48.63 -21.35
CA ALA A 21 -24.68 49.93 -20.78
C ALA A 21 -25.34 49.80 -19.39
N SER A 22 -26.10 48.73 -19.18
CA SER A 22 -26.74 48.48 -17.86
C SER A 22 -25.70 48.08 -16.82
N LEU A 23 -24.72 47.25 -17.17
CA LEU A 23 -23.60 46.88 -16.31
C LEU A 23 -22.70 48.06 -15.99
N HIS A 24 -22.39 48.88 -16.99
CA HIS A 24 -21.57 50.08 -16.81
C HIS A 24 -22.20 51.09 -15.85
N ARG A 25 -23.53 51.28 -15.91
CA ARG A 25 -24.27 52.13 -14.97
C ARG A 25 -24.21 51.60 -13.54
N ALA A 26 -24.07 50.30 -13.38
CA ALA A 26 -23.86 49.62 -12.10
C ALA A 26 -22.36 49.58 -11.67
N GLY A 27 -21.48 50.30 -12.40
CA GLY A 27 -20.03 50.33 -12.11
C GLY A 27 -19.28 49.07 -12.46
N ARG A 28 -19.81 48.22 -13.35
CA ARG A 28 -19.19 46.94 -13.75
C ARG A 28 -18.56 47.08 -15.16
N THR A 29 -17.38 46.44 -15.32
CA THR A 29 -16.70 46.32 -16.62
C THR A 29 -17.12 45.05 -17.35
N SER A 30 -17.31 45.17 -18.67
CA SER A 30 -17.67 44.03 -19.51
C SER A 30 -16.98 44.07 -20.85
N ASP A 31 -16.62 42.90 -21.34
CA ASP A 31 -16.17 42.66 -22.71
C ASP A 31 -17.29 41.98 -23.50
N GLN A 32 -17.28 42.13 -24.82
CA GLN A 32 -18.32 41.61 -25.69
C GLN A 32 -17.72 40.72 -26.78
N VAL A 33 -18.35 39.57 -27.03
CA VAL A 33 -18.01 38.67 -28.14
C VAL A 33 -19.27 38.23 -28.90
N LEU A 34 -19.09 37.80 -30.15
CA LEU A 34 -20.19 37.52 -31.05
C LEU A 34 -20.74 36.09 -30.94
N ASP A 35 -19.86 35.13 -30.62
CA ASP A 35 -20.19 33.71 -30.67
C ASP A 35 -19.53 32.91 -29.57
N ALA A 36 -19.90 31.64 -29.51
CA ALA A 36 -19.39 30.71 -28.48
C ALA A 36 -17.89 30.41 -28.58
N LYS A 37 -17.35 30.37 -29.82
CA LYS A 37 -15.91 30.08 -30.03
C LYS A 37 -15.06 31.23 -29.51
N MET A 38 -15.44 32.46 -29.79
CA MET A 38 -14.76 33.64 -29.24
C MET A 38 -14.88 33.70 -27.71
N ALA A 39 -16.02 33.28 -27.16
CA ALA A 39 -16.20 33.22 -25.70
C ALA A 39 -15.24 32.26 -25.04
N LEU A 40 -15.08 31.02 -25.54
CA LEU A 40 -14.13 30.03 -24.99
C LEU A 40 -12.68 30.51 -25.13
N GLN A 41 -12.31 31.10 -26.29
CA GLN A 41 -10.97 31.68 -26.46
C GLN A 41 -10.72 32.83 -25.49
N PHE A 42 -11.71 33.69 -25.26
CA PHE A 42 -11.59 34.77 -24.28
C PHE A 42 -11.34 34.24 -22.87
N LEU A 43 -12.06 33.21 -22.43
CA LEU A 43 -11.91 32.62 -21.11
C LEU A 43 -10.54 31.96 -20.91
N GLN A 44 -9.95 31.41 -21.97
CA GLN A 44 -8.59 30.81 -21.89
C GLN A 44 -7.51 31.90 -21.68
N VAL A 45 -7.69 33.10 -22.26
CA VAL A 45 -6.72 34.19 -22.18
C VAL A 45 -6.96 35.10 -20.96
N ARG A 46 -8.21 35.20 -20.50
CA ARG A 46 -8.64 36.11 -19.42
C ARG A 46 -9.13 35.33 -18.18
N PRO A 47 -8.20 34.84 -17.33
CA PRO A 47 -8.55 34.11 -16.10
C PRO A 47 -9.24 34.97 -15.02
N ASP A 48 -9.28 36.30 -15.22
CA ASP A 48 -10.01 37.29 -14.42
C ASP A 48 -11.49 37.42 -14.80
N CYS A 49 -11.95 36.74 -15.84
CA CYS A 49 -13.37 36.68 -16.18
C CYS A 49 -14.15 35.98 -15.05
N ALA A 50 -15.08 36.72 -14.46
CA ALA A 50 -15.79 36.27 -13.26
C ALA A 50 -17.24 35.84 -13.56
N LEU A 51 -17.77 36.17 -14.70
CA LEU A 51 -19.15 35.88 -15.12
C LEU A 51 -19.28 35.89 -16.65
N VAL A 52 -20.07 34.97 -17.20
CA VAL A 52 -20.51 34.98 -18.59
C VAL A 52 -22.01 35.23 -18.63
N ILE A 53 -22.43 36.20 -19.45
CA ILE A 53 -23.83 36.47 -19.76
C ILE A 53 -24.04 36.15 -21.26
N SER A 54 -24.70 35.03 -21.56
CA SER A 54 -24.81 34.54 -22.93
C SER A 54 -26.25 34.50 -23.46
N ALA A 55 -26.43 34.88 -24.72
CA ALA A 55 -27.67 34.59 -25.40
C ALA A 55 -27.87 33.08 -25.56
N VAL A 56 -29.10 32.62 -25.48
CA VAL A 56 -29.46 31.20 -25.75
C VAL A 56 -29.29 30.90 -27.23
N ASP A 57 -29.73 31.83 -28.10
CA ASP A 57 -29.68 31.67 -29.53
C ASP A 57 -28.38 32.32 -30.04
N LEU A 58 -27.34 31.51 -30.34
CA LEU A 58 -26.06 31.94 -30.91
C LEU A 58 -25.93 31.39 -32.36
N PRO A 59 -25.26 32.10 -33.29
CA PRO A 59 -25.05 31.63 -34.65
C PRO A 59 -24.19 30.33 -34.65
N GLY A 60 -24.75 29.30 -35.31
CA GLY A 60 -24.03 28.02 -35.45
C GLY A 60 -23.77 27.24 -34.17
N PHE A 61 -24.23 27.76 -33.01
CA PHE A 61 -24.03 27.13 -31.70
C PHE A 61 -25.18 27.47 -30.73
N ASN A 62 -25.57 26.54 -29.88
CA ASN A 62 -26.56 26.80 -28.84
C ASN A 62 -25.88 27.35 -27.58
N GLY A 63 -26.42 28.41 -26.98
CA GLY A 63 -25.91 28.96 -25.71
C GLY A 63 -25.90 27.97 -24.56
N ILE A 64 -26.74 26.92 -24.62
CA ILE A 64 -26.72 25.81 -23.66
C ILE A 64 -25.46 24.95 -23.87
N ALA A 65 -25.07 24.67 -25.11
CA ALA A 65 -23.83 23.95 -25.39
C ALA A 65 -22.58 24.76 -24.97
N LEU A 66 -22.63 26.11 -25.09
CA LEU A 66 -21.58 26.97 -24.50
C LEU A 66 -21.55 26.87 -22.97
N LEU A 67 -22.71 26.86 -22.32
CA LEU A 67 -22.81 26.66 -20.86
C LEU A 67 -22.16 25.32 -20.42
N ASP A 68 -22.43 24.22 -21.14
CA ASP A 68 -21.83 22.92 -20.86
C ASP A 68 -20.31 22.98 -20.97
N SER A 69 -19.77 23.56 -22.04
CA SER A 69 -18.33 23.74 -22.24
C SER A 69 -17.71 24.57 -21.11
N ILE A 70 -18.33 25.69 -20.74
CA ILE A 70 -17.84 26.55 -19.64
C ILE A 70 -17.91 25.81 -18.31
N SER A 71 -18.97 25.05 -18.04
CA SER A 71 -19.13 24.29 -16.82
C SER A 71 -18.07 23.21 -16.65
N GLN A 72 -17.60 22.63 -17.74
CA GLN A 72 -16.52 21.61 -17.74
C GLN A 72 -15.12 22.23 -17.63
N GLU A 73 -14.82 23.25 -18.47
CA GLU A 73 -13.46 23.81 -18.56
C GLU A 73 -13.20 24.90 -17.50
N PHE A 74 -14.24 25.68 -17.17
CA PHE A 74 -14.17 26.82 -16.25
C PHE A 74 -15.21 26.72 -15.11
N PRO A 75 -15.19 25.66 -14.29
CA PRO A 75 -16.28 25.35 -13.36
C PRO A 75 -16.54 26.41 -12.29
N ALA A 76 -15.66 27.39 -12.14
CA ALA A 76 -15.80 28.49 -11.18
C ALA A 76 -16.42 29.74 -11.82
N VAL A 77 -16.68 29.74 -13.13
CA VAL A 77 -17.29 30.88 -13.84
C VAL A 77 -18.78 30.62 -13.99
N PRO A 78 -19.64 31.34 -13.26
CA PRO A 78 -21.08 31.24 -13.43
C PRO A 78 -21.51 31.73 -14.81
N VAL A 79 -22.60 31.16 -15.33
CA VAL A 79 -23.17 31.55 -16.61
C VAL A 79 -24.63 31.97 -16.40
N ILE A 80 -24.97 33.16 -16.83
CA ILE A 80 -26.33 33.64 -16.93
C ILE A 80 -26.75 33.54 -18.41
N LEU A 81 -27.85 32.86 -18.66
CA LEU A 81 -28.41 32.79 -20.00
C LEU A 81 -29.50 33.86 -20.16
N PHE A 82 -29.58 34.44 -21.36
CA PHE A 82 -30.69 35.36 -21.68
C PHE A 82 -31.32 35.05 -23.02
N SER A 83 -32.61 35.42 -23.16
CA SER A 83 -33.36 35.34 -24.40
C SER A 83 -34.46 36.42 -24.39
N GLU A 84 -34.84 36.92 -25.60
CA GLU A 84 -36.00 37.80 -25.72
C GLU A 84 -37.32 37.06 -25.44
N ARG A 85 -37.37 35.77 -25.73
CA ARG A 85 -38.54 34.91 -25.52
C ARG A 85 -38.34 33.96 -24.38
N LYS A 86 -39.03 34.19 -23.28
CA LYS A 86 -39.00 33.34 -22.09
C LYS A 86 -40.06 32.23 -22.21
N THR A 87 -39.63 31.00 -22.51
CA THR A 87 -40.52 29.83 -22.48
C THR A 87 -40.17 28.93 -21.31
N PRO A 88 -41.13 28.28 -20.62
CA PRO A 88 -40.84 27.41 -19.49
C PRO A 88 -39.84 26.29 -19.81
N LEU A 89 -39.92 25.72 -21.00
CA LEU A 89 -39.00 24.64 -21.42
C LEU A 89 -37.54 25.12 -21.52
N ARG A 90 -37.27 26.29 -22.08
CA ARG A 90 -35.89 26.85 -22.17
C ARG A 90 -35.31 27.17 -20.79
N ILE A 91 -36.13 27.62 -19.88
CA ILE A 91 -35.71 27.92 -18.53
C ILE A 91 -35.31 26.62 -17.80
N ILE A 92 -36.17 25.58 -17.87
CA ILE A 92 -35.90 24.28 -17.26
C ILE A 92 -34.63 23.65 -17.85
N GLU A 93 -34.45 23.74 -19.17
CA GLU A 93 -33.29 23.24 -19.86
C GLU A 93 -32.01 23.96 -19.40
N ALA A 94 -32.01 25.30 -19.35
CA ALA A 94 -30.89 26.10 -18.88
C ALA A 94 -30.45 25.69 -17.45
N PHE A 95 -31.39 25.56 -16.50
CA PHE A 95 -31.07 25.17 -15.13
C PHE A 95 -30.61 23.72 -15.01
N ARG A 96 -31.14 22.80 -15.85
CA ARG A 96 -30.64 21.39 -15.88
C ARG A 96 -29.19 21.30 -16.31
N HIS A 97 -28.75 22.20 -17.19
CA HIS A 97 -27.36 22.29 -17.65
C HIS A 97 -26.47 23.17 -16.75
N GLY A 98 -27.03 23.68 -15.64
CA GLY A 98 -26.24 24.39 -14.63
C GLY A 98 -26.10 25.89 -14.83
N ALA A 99 -27.00 26.52 -15.59
CA ALA A 99 -27.07 27.98 -15.64
C ALA A 99 -27.29 28.56 -14.24
N PHE A 100 -26.56 29.61 -13.91
CA PHE A 100 -26.74 30.34 -12.66
C PHE A 100 -28.12 31.01 -12.61
N ASP A 101 -28.50 31.66 -13.70
CA ASP A 101 -29.82 32.28 -13.87
C ASP A 101 -30.21 32.36 -15.33
N PHE A 102 -31.49 32.70 -15.58
CA PHE A 102 -32.06 32.89 -16.89
C PHE A 102 -32.90 34.19 -16.95
N LEU A 103 -32.47 35.16 -17.78
CA LEU A 103 -33.08 36.46 -17.90
C LEU A 103 -33.85 36.65 -19.23
N SER A 104 -34.98 37.32 -19.20
CA SER A 104 -35.67 37.81 -20.41
C SER A 104 -35.27 39.25 -20.66
N LEU A 105 -34.28 39.46 -21.52
CA LEU A 105 -33.87 40.84 -21.89
C LEU A 105 -34.61 41.32 -23.12
N PRO A 106 -35.11 42.59 -23.12
CA PRO A 106 -34.80 43.67 -22.16
C PRO A 106 -35.71 43.79 -20.95
N ARG A 107 -36.71 42.89 -20.75
CA ARG A 107 -37.73 42.99 -19.68
C ARG A 107 -37.12 42.98 -18.29
N ASP A 108 -36.22 42.02 -18.01
CA ASP A 108 -35.64 41.78 -16.70
C ASP A 108 -34.41 42.65 -16.43
N ARG A 109 -34.25 43.79 -17.15
CA ARG A 109 -33.09 44.68 -16.99
C ARG A 109 -32.93 45.24 -15.58
N ASN A 110 -34.04 45.49 -14.88
CA ASN A 110 -34.04 46.04 -13.54
C ASN A 110 -33.43 45.11 -12.49
N ILE A 111 -33.47 43.80 -12.70
CA ILE A 111 -32.91 42.80 -11.77
C ILE A 111 -31.50 42.34 -12.18
N LEU A 112 -31.00 42.75 -13.35
CA LEU A 112 -29.70 42.30 -13.89
C LEU A 112 -28.56 42.55 -12.90
N SER A 113 -28.50 43.73 -12.24
CA SER A 113 -27.44 44.02 -11.27
C SER A 113 -27.49 43.08 -10.07
N THR A 114 -28.65 42.78 -9.53
CA THR A 114 -28.85 41.89 -8.38
C THR A 114 -28.41 40.47 -8.74
N VAL A 115 -28.76 39.98 -9.94
CA VAL A 115 -28.37 38.63 -10.39
C VAL A 115 -26.86 38.55 -10.61
N VAL A 116 -26.26 39.59 -11.18
CA VAL A 116 -24.80 39.70 -11.36
C VAL A 116 -24.06 39.65 -10.01
N ASP A 117 -24.53 40.42 -9.02
CA ASP A 117 -23.93 40.43 -7.70
C ASP A 117 -23.99 39.06 -7.04
N ALA A 118 -25.14 38.39 -7.08
CA ALA A 118 -25.31 37.02 -6.59
C ALA A 118 -24.43 36.00 -7.38
N SER A 119 -24.26 36.18 -8.70
CA SER A 119 -23.40 35.29 -9.48
C SER A 119 -21.92 35.45 -9.14
N PHE A 120 -21.48 36.67 -8.84
CA PHE A 120 -20.11 36.88 -8.38
C PHE A 120 -19.82 36.20 -7.02
N GLU A 121 -20.76 36.32 -6.07
CA GLU A 121 -20.62 35.60 -4.80
C GLU A 121 -20.57 34.10 -4.99
N HIS A 122 -21.45 33.55 -5.80
CA HIS A 122 -21.44 32.13 -6.15
C HIS A 122 -20.11 31.70 -6.78
N GLY A 123 -19.61 32.45 -7.77
CA GLY A 123 -18.34 32.20 -8.41
C GLY A 123 -17.15 32.26 -7.44
N ARG A 124 -17.16 33.21 -6.49
CA ARG A 124 -16.13 33.31 -5.43
C ARG A 124 -16.14 32.10 -4.51
N MET A 125 -17.32 31.72 -4.02
CA MET A 125 -17.46 30.54 -3.16
C MET A 125 -16.98 29.26 -3.88
N ARG A 126 -17.35 29.11 -5.17
CA ARG A 126 -16.96 27.95 -5.98
C ARG A 126 -15.44 27.91 -6.23
N ARG A 127 -14.80 29.04 -6.54
CA ARG A 127 -13.34 29.15 -6.63
C ARG A 127 -12.63 28.78 -5.32
N GLN A 128 -13.13 29.28 -4.20
CA GLN A 128 -12.58 28.97 -2.88
C GLN A 128 -12.72 27.47 -2.56
N SER A 129 -13.86 26.88 -2.83
CA SER A 129 -14.11 25.45 -2.63
C SER A 129 -13.19 24.58 -3.48
N LEU A 130 -12.99 24.91 -4.76
CA LEU A 130 -12.07 24.19 -5.65
C LEU A 130 -10.61 24.31 -5.21
N ALA A 131 -10.19 25.49 -4.80
CA ALA A 131 -8.84 25.72 -4.26
C ALA A 131 -8.60 24.93 -2.94
N TYR A 132 -9.61 24.90 -2.07
CA TYR A 132 -9.55 24.14 -0.84
C TYR A 132 -9.44 22.62 -1.09
N ARG A 133 -10.27 22.11 -2.03
CA ARG A 133 -10.20 20.68 -2.41
C ARG A 133 -8.83 20.31 -2.96
N ARG A 134 -8.27 21.10 -3.87
CA ARG A 134 -6.93 20.85 -4.43
C ARG A 134 -5.87 20.82 -3.31
N ASN A 135 -5.90 21.79 -2.41
CA ASN A 135 -4.96 21.84 -1.28
C ASN A 135 -5.08 20.63 -0.36
N LEU A 136 -6.33 20.16 -0.15
CA LEU A 136 -6.59 18.98 0.67
C LEU A 136 -6.06 17.70 0.00
N GLU A 137 -6.28 17.55 -1.32
CA GLU A 137 -5.78 16.43 -2.11
C GLU A 137 -4.24 16.38 -2.11
N GLU A 138 -3.57 17.52 -2.27
CA GLU A 138 -2.11 17.63 -2.17
C GLU A 138 -1.59 17.25 -0.77
N LEU A 139 -2.25 17.74 0.29
CA LEU A 139 -1.89 17.41 1.67
C LEU A 139 -2.08 15.92 1.98
N ILE A 140 -3.18 15.32 1.52
CA ILE A 140 -3.46 13.89 1.68
C ILE A 140 -2.35 13.08 0.98
N SER A 141 -2.02 13.42 -0.26
CA SER A 141 -0.97 12.76 -1.03
C SER A 141 0.39 12.82 -0.31
N GLU A 142 0.78 14.01 0.15
CA GLU A 142 2.03 14.21 0.89
C GLU A 142 2.06 13.41 2.20
N ARG A 143 0.98 13.45 2.98
CA ARG A 143 0.87 12.72 4.25
C ARG A 143 0.91 11.21 4.04
N THR A 144 0.20 10.70 3.01
CA THR A 144 0.22 9.29 2.67
C THR A 144 1.62 8.82 2.28
N ARG A 145 2.34 9.61 1.49
CA ARG A 145 3.73 9.31 1.12
C ARG A 145 4.66 9.27 2.35
N LYS A 146 4.56 10.29 3.23
CA LYS A 146 5.37 10.33 4.47
C LYS A 146 5.09 9.14 5.38
N LEU A 147 3.81 8.77 5.51
CA LEU A 147 3.42 7.63 6.34
C LEU A 147 3.98 6.32 5.79
N ARG A 148 3.91 6.09 4.47
CA ARG A 148 4.50 4.90 3.83
C ARG A 148 5.99 4.80 4.11
N VAL A 149 6.76 5.88 3.93
CA VAL A 149 8.20 5.90 4.21
C VAL A 149 8.46 5.58 5.68
N ALA A 150 7.75 6.21 6.61
CA ALA A 150 7.94 5.96 8.03
C ALA A 150 7.63 4.52 8.44
N VAL A 151 6.58 3.91 7.87
CA VAL A 151 6.24 2.49 8.11
C VAL A 151 7.36 1.59 7.59
N THR A 152 7.85 1.84 6.38
CA THR A 152 8.97 1.09 5.78
C THR A 152 10.24 1.18 6.62
N ASP A 153 10.61 2.38 7.08
CA ASP A 153 11.80 2.60 7.93
C ASP A 153 11.65 1.89 9.28
N LEU A 154 10.44 1.91 9.84
CA LEU A 154 10.14 1.21 11.08
C LEU A 154 10.27 -0.33 10.92
N GLU A 155 9.69 -0.91 9.87
CA GLU A 155 9.81 -2.33 9.56
C GLU A 155 11.28 -2.73 9.40
N ARG A 156 12.05 -1.95 8.66
CA ARG A 156 13.48 -2.19 8.48
C ARG A 156 14.25 -2.14 9.80
N SER A 157 13.93 -1.19 10.68
CA SER A 157 14.55 -1.09 12.00
C SER A 157 14.26 -2.31 12.87
N TYR A 158 13.03 -2.83 12.80
CA TYR A 158 12.66 -4.06 13.49
C TYR A 158 13.44 -5.27 12.95
N ASP A 159 13.51 -5.43 11.62
CA ASP A 159 14.19 -6.57 11.02
C ASP A 159 15.71 -6.57 11.38
N ILE A 160 16.36 -5.40 11.39
CA ILE A 160 17.76 -5.25 11.86
C ILE A 160 17.88 -5.64 13.35
N THR A 161 16.91 -5.26 14.18
CA THR A 161 16.92 -5.63 15.60
C THR A 161 16.77 -7.13 15.78
N LEU A 162 15.87 -7.77 15.03
CA LEU A 162 15.69 -9.22 15.05
C LEU A 162 16.97 -9.94 14.58
N GLU A 163 17.63 -9.43 13.54
CA GLU A 163 18.92 -9.96 13.06
C GLU A 163 19.99 -9.91 14.16
N ALA A 164 20.13 -8.77 14.83
CA ALA A 164 21.07 -8.64 15.94
C ALA A 164 20.77 -9.60 17.10
N MET A 165 19.48 -9.86 17.37
CA MET A 165 19.08 -10.84 18.40
C MET A 165 19.42 -12.28 18.01
N GLY A 166 19.20 -12.66 16.75
CA GLY A 166 19.58 -13.97 16.22
C GLY A 166 21.09 -14.17 16.20
N ASP A 167 21.83 -13.18 15.72
CA ASP A 167 23.31 -13.22 15.72
C ASP A 167 23.86 -13.34 17.17
N ALA A 168 23.25 -12.68 18.16
CA ALA A 168 23.64 -12.81 19.56
C ALA A 168 23.35 -14.21 20.13
N LEU A 169 22.27 -14.85 19.68
CA LEU A 169 21.97 -16.23 20.03
C LEU A 169 22.98 -17.19 19.40
N ASP A 170 23.28 -17.08 18.12
CA ASP A 170 24.26 -17.90 17.40
C ASP A 170 25.66 -17.83 18.04
N LEU A 171 26.03 -16.67 18.64
CA LEU A 171 27.26 -16.51 19.41
C LEU A 171 27.26 -17.26 20.77
N ARG A 172 26.09 -17.43 21.35
CA ARG A 172 25.94 -18.09 22.66
C ARG A 172 25.79 -19.61 22.55
N ASP A 173 25.09 -20.06 21.48
CA ASP A 173 24.88 -21.47 21.23
C ASP A 173 26.16 -22.09 20.60
N ALA A 174 26.47 -23.31 20.92
CA ALA A 174 27.58 -24.06 20.30
C ALA A 174 27.27 -24.46 18.85
N GLU A 175 26.20 -23.93 18.25
CA GLU A 175 25.88 -24.11 16.84
C GLU A 175 26.81 -23.29 15.94
N THR A 176 26.94 -23.72 14.69
CA THR A 176 27.84 -23.05 13.75
C THR A 176 27.33 -21.65 13.43
N GLN A 177 28.24 -20.68 13.48
CA GLN A 177 27.97 -19.28 13.14
C GLN A 177 27.14 -19.16 11.84
N GLY A 178 26.04 -18.41 11.90
CA GLY A 178 25.12 -18.19 10.79
C GLY A 178 24.11 -19.33 10.59
N HIS A 179 23.89 -20.20 11.56
CA HIS A 179 22.86 -21.24 11.53
C HIS A 179 21.48 -20.64 11.26
N SER A 180 21.03 -19.67 12.05
CA SER A 180 19.74 -19.02 11.90
C SER A 180 19.55 -18.44 10.48
N LYS A 181 20.60 -17.86 9.90
CA LYS A 181 20.57 -17.32 8.52
C LYS A 181 20.44 -18.42 7.47
N ARG A 182 21.19 -19.52 7.60
CA ARG A 182 21.10 -20.64 6.64
C ARG A 182 19.76 -21.35 6.71
N VAL A 183 19.27 -21.64 7.91
CA VAL A 183 17.94 -22.24 8.09
C VAL A 183 16.85 -21.37 7.49
N THR A 184 16.92 -20.06 7.69
CA THR A 184 15.97 -19.12 7.06
C THR A 184 16.07 -19.17 5.54
N ALA A 185 17.28 -19.15 4.96
CA ALA A 185 17.44 -19.20 3.51
C ALA A 185 16.89 -20.50 2.89
N TYR A 186 17.14 -21.64 3.54
CA TYR A 186 16.57 -22.93 3.11
C TYR A 186 15.05 -22.94 3.23
N THR A 187 14.50 -22.42 4.34
CA THR A 187 13.06 -22.34 4.58
C THR A 187 12.37 -21.48 3.52
N VAL A 188 12.93 -20.33 3.22
CA VAL A 188 12.40 -19.40 2.22
C VAL A 188 12.48 -19.98 0.81
N ALA A 189 13.59 -20.64 0.44
CA ALA A 189 13.71 -21.28 -0.86
C ALA A 189 12.63 -22.37 -1.04
N LEU A 190 12.36 -23.13 0.02
CA LEU A 190 11.33 -24.16 0.01
C LEU A 190 9.92 -23.55 -0.08
N ALA A 191 9.65 -22.51 0.69
CA ALA A 191 8.39 -21.80 0.68
C ALA A 191 8.10 -21.13 -0.68
N ASN A 192 9.13 -20.57 -1.34
CA ASN A 192 9.04 -20.05 -2.71
C ASN A 192 8.72 -21.15 -3.73
N ALA A 193 9.35 -22.31 -3.61
CA ALA A 193 9.05 -23.44 -4.50
C ALA A 193 7.61 -23.95 -4.32
N MET A 194 7.02 -23.74 -3.14
CA MET A 194 5.61 -23.99 -2.85
C MET A 194 4.67 -22.86 -3.31
N GLN A 195 5.20 -21.80 -3.94
CA GLN A 195 4.45 -20.64 -4.46
C GLN A 195 3.67 -19.87 -3.39
N LEU A 196 4.20 -19.76 -2.19
CA LEU A 196 3.59 -18.97 -1.13
C LEU A 196 3.68 -17.47 -1.45
N THR A 197 2.72 -16.71 -0.93
CA THR A 197 2.65 -15.26 -1.17
C THR A 197 3.72 -14.49 -0.40
N ALA A 198 4.07 -13.28 -0.84
CA ALA A 198 5.06 -12.45 -0.18
C ALA A 198 4.78 -12.19 1.33
N PRO A 199 3.54 -11.95 1.78
CA PRO A 199 3.24 -11.87 3.21
C PRO A 199 3.52 -13.17 3.97
N GLU A 200 3.16 -14.33 3.42
CA GLU A 200 3.43 -15.63 4.03
C GLU A 200 4.94 -15.91 4.12
N LEU A 201 5.68 -15.60 3.06
CA LEU A 201 7.14 -15.72 3.04
C LEU A 201 7.79 -14.88 4.16
N LYS A 202 7.31 -13.65 4.38
CA LYS A 202 7.83 -12.77 5.44
C LYS A 202 7.59 -13.35 6.83
N VAL A 203 6.41 -13.89 7.09
CA VAL A 203 6.07 -14.56 8.35
C VAL A 203 6.96 -15.78 8.58
N ILE A 204 7.08 -16.63 7.55
CA ILE A 204 7.86 -17.88 7.60
C ILE A 204 9.36 -17.57 7.80
N ALA A 205 9.89 -16.58 7.09
CA ALA A 205 11.29 -16.16 7.24
C ALA A 205 11.59 -15.68 8.67
N ARG A 206 10.73 -14.84 9.25
CA ARG A 206 10.87 -14.36 10.63
C ARG A 206 10.74 -15.48 11.64
N GLY A 207 9.80 -16.41 11.46
CA GLY A 207 9.63 -17.57 12.31
C GLY A 207 10.83 -18.50 12.27
N ALA A 208 11.35 -18.81 11.07
CA ALA A 208 12.55 -19.63 10.89
C ALA A 208 13.81 -18.96 11.47
N PHE A 209 13.93 -17.63 11.31
CA PHE A 209 15.07 -16.89 11.85
C PHE A 209 15.11 -16.91 13.38
N LEU A 210 13.95 -16.86 14.02
CA LEU A 210 13.79 -16.79 15.48
C LEU A 210 13.47 -18.14 16.11
N HIS A 211 13.45 -19.26 15.35
CA HIS A 211 12.95 -20.54 15.83
C HIS A 211 13.56 -20.96 17.16
N ASP A 212 14.83 -20.71 17.33
CA ASP A 212 15.62 -21.11 18.50
C ASP A 212 15.82 -20.01 19.56
N ILE A 213 15.20 -18.80 19.40
CA ILE A 213 15.42 -17.65 20.30
C ILE A 213 15.21 -17.98 21.78
N GLY A 214 14.35 -18.94 22.07
CA GLY A 214 14.08 -19.40 23.43
C GLY A 214 15.26 -20.11 24.11
N LYS A 215 16.30 -20.50 23.38
CA LYS A 215 17.54 -21.05 23.93
C LYS A 215 18.27 -20.03 24.83
N ILE A 216 18.00 -18.73 24.65
CA ILE A 216 18.47 -17.67 25.56
C ILE A 216 18.09 -17.96 27.03
N ALA A 217 16.95 -18.60 27.26
CA ALA A 217 16.47 -18.93 28.61
C ALA A 217 16.99 -20.27 29.15
N ILE A 218 17.81 -21.00 28.40
CA ILE A 218 18.38 -22.29 28.81
C ILE A 218 19.71 -22.04 29.55
N PRO A 219 19.93 -22.68 30.72
CA PRO A 219 21.19 -22.58 31.46
C PRO A 219 22.40 -23.10 30.65
N ASP A 220 23.54 -22.40 30.72
CA ASP A 220 24.76 -22.76 29.97
C ASP A 220 25.26 -24.18 30.28
N ALA A 221 25.08 -24.64 31.50
CA ALA A 221 25.43 -26.00 31.88
C ALA A 221 24.68 -27.09 31.10
N ILE A 222 23.52 -26.75 30.52
CA ILE A 222 22.71 -27.64 29.68
C ILE A 222 22.97 -27.32 28.20
N LEU A 223 22.92 -26.04 27.82
CA LEU A 223 23.08 -25.58 26.44
C LEU A 223 24.44 -25.97 25.85
N LEU A 224 25.51 -25.74 26.62
CA LEU A 224 26.89 -25.97 26.19
C LEU A 224 27.46 -27.32 26.70
N LYS A 225 26.61 -28.23 27.15
CA LYS A 225 27.07 -29.51 27.71
C LYS A 225 27.77 -30.36 26.64
N PRO A 226 29.05 -30.78 26.90
CA PRO A 226 29.71 -31.66 25.97
C PRO A 226 29.16 -33.10 26.15
N GLY A 227 28.28 -33.53 25.24
CA GLY A 227 27.73 -34.88 25.23
C GLY A 227 26.20 -34.94 25.28
N LYS A 228 25.66 -36.12 25.55
CA LYS A 228 24.20 -36.32 25.57
C LYS A 228 23.57 -35.71 26.83
N LEU A 229 22.42 -35.08 26.67
CA LEU A 229 21.62 -34.57 27.76
C LEU A 229 20.94 -35.73 28.50
N THR A 230 20.83 -35.62 29.82
CA THR A 230 19.99 -36.55 30.64
C THR A 230 18.50 -36.29 30.30
N PRO A 231 17.59 -37.21 30.69
CA PRO A 231 16.15 -36.99 30.50
C PRO A 231 15.64 -35.70 31.17
N GLU A 232 16.20 -35.33 32.32
CA GLU A 232 15.88 -34.10 33.06
C GLU A 232 16.36 -32.85 32.31
N GLU A 233 17.61 -32.87 31.87
CA GLU A 233 18.19 -31.77 31.06
C GLU A 233 17.45 -31.62 29.73
N MET A 234 17.05 -32.72 29.08
CA MET A 234 16.27 -32.70 27.86
C MET A 234 14.89 -32.07 28.12
N ARG A 235 14.24 -32.33 29.25
CA ARG A 235 12.98 -31.63 29.60
C ARG A 235 13.17 -30.12 29.76
N ILE A 236 14.32 -29.67 30.27
CA ILE A 236 14.65 -28.24 30.35
C ILE A 236 14.93 -27.69 28.95
N MET A 237 15.73 -28.37 28.14
CA MET A 237 16.05 -27.98 26.75
C MET A 237 14.79 -27.81 25.93
N ARG A 238 13.83 -28.75 25.99
CA ARG A 238 12.56 -28.69 25.25
C ARG A 238 11.70 -27.45 25.56
N LYS A 239 11.95 -26.77 26.69
CA LYS A 239 11.25 -25.53 27.04
C LYS A 239 11.60 -24.35 26.13
N HIS A 240 12.69 -24.44 25.33
CA HIS A 240 13.06 -23.33 24.45
C HIS A 240 11.93 -22.98 23.46
N CYS A 241 11.19 -23.95 22.93
CA CYS A 241 10.05 -23.68 22.04
C CYS A 241 9.00 -22.79 22.73
N GLN A 242 8.58 -23.16 23.95
CA GLN A 242 7.61 -22.36 24.71
C GLN A 242 8.18 -20.99 25.10
N ARG A 243 9.43 -20.93 25.55
CA ARG A 243 10.09 -19.66 25.95
C ARG A 243 10.25 -18.73 24.76
N GLY A 244 10.65 -19.26 23.60
CA GLY A 244 10.73 -18.52 22.36
C GLY A 244 9.36 -17.95 21.95
N TYR A 245 8.33 -18.77 21.99
CA TYR A 245 6.95 -18.33 21.76
C TYR A 245 6.53 -17.20 22.68
N GLU A 246 6.74 -17.35 24.01
CA GLU A 246 6.40 -16.34 25.02
C GLU A 246 7.17 -15.02 24.82
N MET A 247 8.35 -15.06 24.23
CA MET A 247 9.15 -13.88 23.90
C MET A 247 8.65 -13.20 22.62
N VAL A 248 8.52 -13.97 21.55
CA VAL A 248 8.21 -13.44 20.20
C VAL A 248 6.79 -12.88 20.11
N ARG A 249 5.80 -13.54 20.73
CA ARG A 249 4.40 -13.07 20.74
C ARG A 249 4.17 -11.73 21.43
N LYS A 250 5.14 -11.21 22.18
CA LYS A 250 5.06 -9.85 22.76
C LYS A 250 5.26 -8.75 21.73
N ILE A 251 5.75 -9.11 20.56
CA ILE A 251 6.00 -8.17 19.46
C ILE A 251 4.78 -8.21 18.52
N PRO A 252 4.00 -7.14 18.43
CA PRO A 252 2.63 -7.17 17.84
C PRO A 252 2.50 -7.75 16.44
N PHE A 253 3.54 -7.67 15.60
CA PHE A 253 3.50 -8.15 14.20
C PHE A 253 4.19 -9.51 14.01
N LEU A 254 4.52 -10.23 15.09
CA LEU A 254 5.18 -11.52 15.07
C LEU A 254 4.31 -12.67 15.60
N ASP A 255 3.02 -12.46 15.84
CA ASP A 255 2.13 -13.49 16.38
C ASP A 255 2.13 -14.77 15.53
N GLU A 256 2.03 -14.66 14.21
CA GLU A 256 2.07 -15.81 13.30
C GLU A 256 3.47 -16.45 13.26
N ALA A 257 4.53 -15.66 13.29
CA ALA A 257 5.91 -16.15 13.39
C ALA A 257 6.17 -16.85 14.72
N ALA A 258 5.55 -16.40 15.82
CA ALA A 258 5.65 -17.04 17.11
C ALA A 258 5.07 -18.47 17.11
N GLU A 259 4.00 -18.73 16.36
CA GLU A 259 3.47 -20.09 16.20
C GLU A 259 4.48 -21.02 15.50
N ILE A 260 5.27 -20.52 14.57
CA ILE A 260 6.37 -21.28 13.96
C ILE A 260 7.44 -21.60 14.99
N VAL A 261 7.87 -20.61 15.78
CA VAL A 261 8.81 -20.79 16.90
C VAL A 261 8.31 -21.81 17.91
N TYR A 262 7.00 -21.81 18.18
CA TYR A 262 6.42 -22.77 19.11
C TYR A 262 6.42 -24.20 18.61
N ALA A 263 6.20 -24.39 17.29
CA ALA A 263 5.93 -25.70 16.69
C ALA A 263 7.10 -26.28 15.86
N HIS A 264 8.27 -25.62 15.78
CA HIS A 264 9.35 -26.07 14.89
C HIS A 264 9.96 -27.44 15.28
N GLN A 265 9.73 -27.90 16.49
CA GLN A 265 10.15 -29.23 16.98
C GLN A 265 9.02 -30.26 16.99
N GLU A 266 7.87 -29.93 16.39
CA GLU A 266 6.82 -30.91 16.17
C GLU A 266 7.22 -31.90 15.06
N SER A 267 6.73 -33.13 15.15
CA SER A 267 6.94 -34.17 14.15
C SER A 267 5.62 -34.50 13.47
N TYR A 268 5.64 -34.73 12.17
CA TYR A 268 4.43 -34.95 11.37
C TYR A 268 3.54 -36.07 11.90
N ASN A 269 4.13 -37.11 12.51
CA ASN A 269 3.41 -38.24 13.12
C ASN A 269 2.86 -37.96 14.55
N GLY A 270 3.10 -36.76 15.13
CA GLY A 270 2.65 -36.36 16.44
C GLY A 270 3.60 -36.76 17.60
N ASN A 271 4.79 -37.29 17.31
CA ASN A 271 5.78 -37.64 18.33
C ASN A 271 6.75 -36.51 18.69
N GLY A 272 6.49 -35.30 18.16
CA GLY A 272 7.26 -34.09 18.44
C GLY A 272 6.90 -33.43 19.78
N TYR A 273 7.34 -32.21 19.94
CA TYR A 273 7.05 -31.36 21.12
C TYR A 273 6.97 -29.89 20.73
N PRO A 274 6.35 -29.02 21.52
CA PRO A 274 5.88 -29.23 22.91
C PRO A 274 4.42 -29.66 23.01
N ARG A 275 3.63 -29.57 21.94
CA ARG A 275 2.17 -29.80 21.95
C ARG A 275 1.75 -31.20 21.45
N GLY A 276 2.66 -31.90 20.75
CA GLY A 276 2.35 -33.18 20.10
C GLY A 276 1.37 -33.05 18.93
N LEU A 277 1.42 -31.96 18.19
CA LEU A 277 0.59 -31.70 16.99
C LEU A 277 0.92 -32.71 15.91
N LYS A 278 -0.08 -33.09 15.11
CA LYS A 278 0.06 -34.11 14.08
C LYS A 278 -0.41 -33.60 12.70
N GLY A 279 0.34 -33.92 11.67
CA GLY A 279 -0.04 -33.63 10.29
C GLY A 279 -0.19 -32.13 10.06
N GLU A 280 -1.33 -31.73 9.53
CA GLU A 280 -1.65 -30.34 9.19
C GLU A 280 -2.04 -29.46 10.39
N GLU A 281 -2.19 -30.03 11.58
CA GLU A 281 -2.31 -29.25 12.81
C GLU A 281 -1.02 -28.46 13.10
N ILE A 282 0.13 -28.93 12.58
CA ILE A 282 1.41 -28.21 12.66
C ILE A 282 1.36 -27.05 11.66
N PRO A 283 1.62 -25.80 12.08
CA PRO A 283 1.69 -24.64 11.18
C PRO A 283 2.61 -24.93 9.98
N LEU A 284 2.18 -24.54 8.78
CA LEU A 284 2.91 -24.80 7.54
C LEU A 284 4.38 -24.33 7.62
N GLY A 285 4.62 -23.11 8.13
CA GLY A 285 5.95 -22.56 8.28
C GLY A 285 6.84 -23.41 9.22
N ALA A 286 6.26 -24.02 10.26
CA ALA A 286 6.99 -24.92 11.16
C ALA A 286 7.35 -26.25 10.48
N ARG A 287 6.44 -26.82 9.68
CA ARG A 287 6.72 -28.02 8.86
C ARG A 287 7.83 -27.79 7.85
N ILE A 288 7.87 -26.61 7.21
CA ILE A 288 8.93 -26.21 6.29
C ILE A 288 10.25 -26.01 7.04
N CYS A 289 10.22 -25.25 8.16
CA CYS A 289 11.39 -24.96 8.98
C CYS A 289 12.05 -26.24 9.51
N ALA A 290 11.28 -27.24 9.92
CA ALA A 290 11.82 -28.52 10.42
C ALA A 290 12.72 -29.24 9.41
N ILE A 291 12.40 -29.19 8.11
CA ILE A 291 13.25 -29.76 7.04
C ILE A 291 14.53 -28.94 6.90
N ALA A 292 14.40 -27.61 6.88
CA ALA A 292 15.53 -26.68 6.72
C ALA A 292 16.52 -26.76 7.89
N ASP A 293 16.00 -26.78 9.12
CA ASP A 293 16.81 -26.94 10.33
C ASP A 293 17.55 -28.29 10.32
N THR A 294 16.85 -29.38 10.00
CA THR A 294 17.48 -30.71 9.90
C THR A 294 18.56 -30.74 8.81
N LEU A 295 18.32 -30.12 7.65
CA LEU A 295 19.31 -30.03 6.58
C LEU A 295 20.58 -29.31 7.07
N ASP A 296 20.43 -28.15 7.72
CA ASP A 296 21.58 -27.42 8.28
C ASP A 296 22.27 -28.21 9.37
N ALA A 297 21.52 -28.79 10.28
CA ALA A 297 22.05 -29.60 11.38
C ALA A 297 22.85 -30.80 10.88
N MET A 298 22.44 -31.46 9.79
CA MET A 298 23.17 -32.60 9.25
C MET A 298 24.39 -32.20 8.43
N THR A 299 24.33 -31.11 7.68
CA THR A 299 25.39 -30.70 6.75
C THR A 299 26.45 -29.78 7.36
N SER A 300 26.20 -29.21 8.55
CA SER A 300 27.13 -28.33 9.26
C SER A 300 28.09 -29.11 10.16
N ASP A 301 29.33 -28.62 10.27
CA ASP A 301 30.30 -29.13 11.23
C ASP A 301 29.85 -28.77 12.67
N ARG A 302 29.86 -29.71 13.55
CA ARG A 302 29.59 -29.52 14.99
C ARG A 302 30.85 -29.92 15.82
N PRO A 303 31.02 -29.42 17.04
CA PRO A 303 32.24 -29.70 17.82
C PRO A 303 32.61 -31.17 17.90
N TYR A 304 31.63 -32.06 17.77
CA TYR A 304 31.81 -33.52 17.92
C TYR A 304 31.61 -34.32 16.63
N ARG A 305 31.28 -33.67 15.51
CA ARG A 305 30.93 -34.37 14.26
C ARG A 305 31.12 -33.44 13.03
N LYS A 306 31.80 -33.96 12.03
CA LYS A 306 31.78 -33.30 10.68
C LYS A 306 30.41 -33.38 10.05
N GLY A 307 30.09 -32.36 9.27
CA GLY A 307 28.86 -32.33 8.47
C GLY A 307 28.82 -33.47 7.44
N LEU A 308 27.64 -33.98 7.19
CA LEU A 308 27.39 -34.98 6.17
C LEU A 308 27.37 -34.34 4.78
N PRO A 309 27.73 -35.08 3.72
CA PRO A 309 27.46 -34.64 2.34
C PRO A 309 25.97 -34.38 2.13
N PHE A 310 25.62 -33.37 1.34
CA PHE A 310 24.22 -33.05 1.03
C PHE A 310 23.42 -34.26 0.50
N SER A 311 24.03 -35.10 -0.33
CA SER A 311 23.39 -36.30 -0.85
C SER A 311 22.90 -37.25 0.28
N GLN A 312 23.68 -37.39 1.33
CA GLN A 312 23.29 -38.23 2.49
C GLN A 312 22.19 -37.56 3.30
N ALA A 313 22.26 -36.22 3.47
CA ALA A 313 21.24 -35.47 4.17
C ALA A 313 19.88 -35.54 3.43
N LEU A 314 19.86 -35.43 2.10
CA LEU A 314 18.65 -35.55 1.30
C LEU A 314 18.03 -36.96 1.46
N THR A 315 18.84 -38.01 1.38
CA THR A 315 18.35 -39.39 1.56
C THR A 315 17.76 -39.62 2.97
N GLU A 316 18.34 -39.04 4.00
CA GLU A 316 17.82 -39.16 5.37
C GLU A 316 16.50 -38.39 5.55
N ILE A 317 16.39 -37.19 4.99
CA ILE A 317 15.14 -36.42 5.00
C ILE A 317 14.02 -37.19 4.27
N GLU A 318 14.32 -37.78 3.11
CA GLU A 318 13.41 -38.64 2.38
C GLU A 318 12.96 -39.86 3.20
N ARG A 319 13.89 -40.53 3.87
CA ARG A 319 13.61 -41.68 4.76
C ARG A 319 12.66 -41.32 5.91
N CYS A 320 12.73 -40.10 6.41
CA CYS A 320 11.90 -39.62 7.54
C CYS A 320 10.55 -39.02 7.08
N GLN A 321 10.23 -39.11 5.79
CA GLN A 321 8.95 -38.69 5.22
C GLN A 321 7.78 -39.40 5.92
N GLY A 322 6.70 -38.65 6.24
CA GLY A 322 5.52 -39.19 6.93
C GLY A 322 5.72 -39.50 8.43
N THR A 323 6.94 -39.45 8.92
CA THR A 323 7.25 -39.62 10.34
C THR A 323 7.65 -38.28 10.98
N GLN A 324 8.82 -37.77 10.70
CA GLN A 324 9.27 -36.47 11.17
C GLN A 324 8.77 -35.34 10.26
N PHE A 325 8.80 -35.53 8.94
CA PHE A 325 8.53 -34.51 7.96
C PHE A 325 7.25 -34.73 7.19
N ASP A 326 6.64 -33.61 6.75
CA ASP A 326 5.46 -33.61 5.88
C ASP A 326 5.82 -34.17 4.49
N PRO A 327 5.11 -35.22 4.01
CA PRO A 327 5.36 -35.84 2.72
C PRO A 327 5.28 -34.87 1.55
N VAL A 328 4.35 -33.90 1.58
CA VAL A 328 4.17 -32.93 0.50
C VAL A 328 5.39 -32.01 0.43
N ILE A 329 5.86 -31.53 1.58
CA ILE A 329 7.01 -30.62 1.63
C ILE A 329 8.31 -31.35 1.27
N VAL A 330 8.47 -32.62 1.70
CA VAL A 330 9.65 -33.43 1.29
C VAL A 330 9.67 -33.63 -0.22
N ASN A 331 8.54 -33.88 -0.88
CA ASN A 331 8.52 -33.99 -2.34
C ASN A 331 8.95 -32.68 -3.04
N VAL A 332 8.50 -31.52 -2.54
CA VAL A 332 8.98 -30.23 -3.06
C VAL A 332 10.47 -30.03 -2.80
N PHE A 333 10.95 -30.38 -1.60
CA PHE A 333 12.35 -30.30 -1.22
C PHE A 333 13.25 -31.13 -2.18
N LEU A 334 12.84 -32.37 -2.50
CA LEU A 334 13.58 -33.24 -3.40
C LEU A 334 13.48 -32.83 -4.88
N SER A 335 12.46 -32.07 -5.26
CA SER A 335 12.31 -31.54 -6.62
C SER A 335 13.30 -30.40 -6.93
N LEU A 336 13.84 -29.75 -5.90
CA LEU A 336 14.83 -28.70 -6.06
C LEU A 336 16.23 -29.29 -6.31
N PRO A 337 17.01 -28.73 -7.24
CA PRO A 337 18.37 -29.19 -7.49
C PRO A 337 19.24 -29.12 -6.22
N MET A 338 20.04 -30.14 -5.96
CA MET A 338 20.98 -30.17 -4.82
C MET A 338 21.90 -28.93 -4.82
N GLN A 339 22.25 -28.43 -6.01
CA GLN A 339 23.07 -27.24 -6.15
C GLN A 339 22.43 -25.99 -5.52
N THR A 340 21.11 -25.91 -5.47
CA THR A 340 20.39 -24.83 -4.78
C THR A 340 20.78 -24.79 -3.30
N TRP A 341 20.76 -25.91 -2.62
CA TRP A 341 21.11 -26.01 -1.20
C TRP A 341 22.57 -25.67 -0.94
N ILE A 342 23.46 -26.15 -1.81
CA ILE A 342 24.90 -25.86 -1.73
C ILE A 342 25.15 -24.36 -1.90
N SER A 343 24.57 -23.73 -2.92
CA SER A 343 24.73 -22.30 -3.18
C SER A 343 24.20 -21.43 -2.03
N LEU A 344 23.04 -21.80 -1.48
CA LEU A 344 22.46 -21.09 -0.32
C LEU A 344 23.35 -21.17 0.92
N ARG A 345 24.01 -22.30 1.12
CA ARG A 345 24.99 -22.47 2.21
C ARG A 345 26.22 -21.58 2.02
N GLU A 346 26.79 -21.56 0.81
CA GLU A 346 27.99 -20.79 0.48
C GLU A 346 27.77 -19.29 0.56
N SER A 347 26.60 -18.80 0.13
CA SER A 347 26.21 -17.38 0.23
C SER A 347 25.90 -16.95 1.68
N SER A 348 25.90 -17.89 2.64
CA SER A 348 25.45 -17.66 4.02
C SER A 348 24.04 -17.06 4.10
N GLY A 349 23.23 -17.26 3.07
CA GLY A 349 21.86 -16.74 2.98
C GLY A 349 21.75 -15.21 2.86
N ARG A 350 22.84 -14.47 2.76
CA ARG A 350 22.85 -12.99 2.80
C ARG A 350 21.97 -12.34 1.74
N GLU A 351 21.97 -12.85 0.51
CA GLU A 351 21.20 -12.27 -0.58
C GLU A 351 19.70 -12.48 -0.43
N ILE A 352 19.28 -13.65 0.05
CA ILE A 352 17.87 -13.99 0.27
C ILE A 352 17.31 -13.25 1.49
N LEU A 353 18.10 -13.18 2.58
CA LEU A 353 17.69 -12.46 3.77
C LEU A 353 17.51 -10.95 3.50
N SER A 354 18.39 -10.35 2.69
CA SER A 354 18.26 -8.94 2.31
C SER A 354 17.04 -8.68 1.40
N ALA A 355 16.69 -9.64 0.55
CA ALA A 355 15.55 -9.49 -0.37
C ALA A 355 14.20 -9.75 0.31
N GLU A 356 14.08 -10.70 1.22
CA GLU A 356 12.79 -11.18 1.72
C GLU A 356 12.48 -10.83 3.18
N LEU A 357 13.48 -10.71 4.06
CA LEU A 357 13.30 -10.12 5.39
C LEU A 357 13.23 -8.59 5.33
N PHE A 358 13.99 -7.99 4.40
CA PHE A 358 14.20 -6.54 4.31
C PHE A 358 13.58 -5.91 3.06
N SER A 359 13.03 -6.70 2.11
CA SER A 359 12.33 -6.17 0.96
C SER A 359 10.97 -5.63 1.37
N THR A 360 10.86 -4.33 1.34
CA THR A 360 9.57 -3.66 1.31
C THR A 360 9.00 -3.85 -0.08
N ALA A 361 7.92 -4.62 -0.20
CA ALA A 361 7.12 -4.63 -1.41
C ALA A 361 6.82 -3.19 -1.83
N ALA A 362 7.21 -2.83 -3.05
CA ALA A 362 7.00 -1.54 -3.68
C ALA A 362 5.51 -1.26 -3.92
#